data_e521166ae647b223d715447875b91e6f
#
_entry.id   e521166ae647b223d715447875b91e6f
#
_cell.length_a   1.000
_cell.length_b   1.000
_cell.length_c   1.000
_cell.angle_alpha   90.00
_cell.angle_beta   90.00
_cell.angle_gamma   90.00
#
_symmetry.space_group_name_H-M   'P 1'
#
loop_
_entity.id
_entity.type
_entity.pdbx_description
1 polymer ?
#
loop_
_entity_poly.entity_id
_entity_poly.type
_entity_poly.pdbx_seq_one_letter_code
_entity_poly.pdbx_strand_id
1 'polypeptide(L)'
;MSTLSIFKTNNQAIESSDLLIFTTPVYCFHVSASMKALLDHYFTWWDTHRPKAIMYKKQAIIISSGAGAGMKSTIKDIKTSLSHWGISNIKTCGFRSQAIHWNEVNENNKQNIQKKLIHIAHSLKQPHITIKTKIMFMMMRFMQIKKWSACQKDYDYWKEQGWLNHKRPWKSYE
;
A
#
# COMPACT_ATOMS: atom_id res chain seq x y z
N MET A 1 20.15 17.56 0.99
CA MET A 1 18.67 17.55 0.87
C MET A 1 18.09 17.39 2.25
N SER A 2 17.20 18.27 2.70
CA SER A 2 16.57 18.14 4.01
C SER A 2 15.56 16.99 3.99
N THR A 3 15.36 16.30 5.10
CA THR A 3 14.39 15.23 5.27
C THR A 3 12.98 15.67 4.80
N LEU A 4 12.63 16.93 5.06
CA LEU A 4 11.34 17.51 4.65
C LEU A 4 11.18 17.59 3.12
N SER A 5 12.25 17.83 2.37
CA SER A 5 12.21 17.89 0.89
C SER A 5 12.00 16.51 0.28
N ILE A 6 12.60 15.47 0.85
CA ILE A 6 12.44 14.08 0.41
C ILE A 6 10.99 13.63 0.55
N PHE A 7 10.35 13.91 1.70
CA PHE A 7 8.96 13.52 1.93
C PHE A 7 7.97 14.29 1.03
N LYS A 8 8.22 15.57 0.75
CA LYS A 8 7.40 16.34 -0.18
C LYS A 8 7.44 15.75 -1.60
N THR A 9 8.62 15.36 -2.07
CA THR A 9 8.81 14.71 -3.37
C THR A 9 8.12 13.34 -3.39
N ASN A 10 8.24 12.53 -2.32
CA ASN A 10 7.58 11.24 -2.22
C ASN A 10 6.04 11.37 -2.21
N ASN A 11 5.48 12.33 -1.47
CA ASN A 11 4.04 12.58 -1.46
C ASN A 11 3.53 12.86 -2.87
N GLN A 12 4.20 13.77 -3.61
CA GLN A 12 3.82 14.12 -4.96
C GLN A 12 3.90 12.92 -5.90
N ALA A 13 4.98 12.12 -5.82
CA ALA A 13 5.15 10.92 -6.62
C ALA A 13 4.06 9.88 -6.33
N ILE A 14 3.75 9.63 -5.05
CA ILE A 14 2.70 8.69 -4.66
C ILE A 14 1.32 9.21 -5.12
N GLU A 15 1.02 10.49 -4.96
CA GLU A 15 -0.29 11.05 -5.31
C GLU A 15 -0.51 11.11 -6.83
N SER A 16 0.54 11.36 -7.63
CA SER A 16 0.43 11.46 -9.09
C SER A 16 0.46 10.14 -9.85
N SER A 17 0.93 9.05 -9.23
CA SER A 17 1.06 7.74 -9.87
C SER A 17 -0.20 6.91 -9.76
N ASP A 18 -0.61 6.20 -10.82
CA ASP A 18 -1.74 5.26 -10.81
C ASP A 18 -1.35 3.88 -10.24
N LEU A 19 -0.09 3.49 -10.45
CA LEU A 19 0.48 2.23 -9.98
C LEU A 19 1.67 2.49 -9.06
N LEU A 20 1.62 1.90 -7.87
CA LEU A 20 2.69 1.95 -6.88
C LEU A 20 3.41 0.61 -6.81
N ILE A 21 4.74 0.62 -6.93
CA ILE A 21 5.56 -0.59 -6.82
C ILE A 21 6.45 -0.47 -5.59
N PHE A 22 6.22 -1.36 -4.61
CA PHE A 22 7.00 -1.45 -3.39
C PHE A 22 7.95 -2.63 -3.47
N THR A 23 9.25 -2.38 -3.38
CA THR A 23 10.28 -3.42 -3.39
C THR A 23 11.07 -3.37 -2.07
N THR A 24 11.26 -4.53 -1.46
CA THR A 24 12.02 -4.62 -0.21
C THR A 24 12.67 -6.01 -0.04
N PRO A 25 13.90 -6.09 0.45
CA PRO A 25 14.46 -7.35 0.93
C PRO A 25 13.75 -7.81 2.21
N VAL A 26 13.90 -9.08 2.52
CA VAL A 26 13.51 -9.64 3.83
C VAL A 26 14.64 -9.41 4.82
N TYR A 27 14.35 -8.70 5.90
CA TYR A 27 15.23 -8.57 7.05
C TYR A 27 14.52 -9.06 8.32
N CYS A 28 15.12 -10.02 9.00
CA CYS A 28 14.55 -10.62 10.23
C CYS A 28 13.08 -11.06 10.06
N PHE A 29 12.74 -11.65 8.92
CA PHE A 29 11.38 -12.04 8.52
C PHE A 29 10.36 -10.90 8.32
N HIS A 30 10.79 -9.63 8.32
CA HIS A 30 9.97 -8.44 8.14
C HIS A 30 10.53 -7.53 7.05
N VAL A 31 9.88 -6.40 6.86
CA VAL A 31 10.35 -5.34 5.97
C VAL A 31 11.65 -4.71 6.47
N SER A 32 12.44 -4.15 5.56
CA SER A 32 13.63 -3.37 5.93
C SER A 32 13.24 -2.13 6.76
N ALA A 33 14.17 -1.64 7.59
CA ALA A 33 13.96 -0.47 8.42
C ALA A 33 13.51 0.76 7.61
N SER A 34 14.09 0.98 6.43
CA SER A 34 13.70 2.08 5.54
C SER A 34 12.27 1.93 5.00
N MET A 35 11.85 0.71 4.64
CA MET A 35 10.47 0.45 4.23
C MET A 35 9.51 0.66 5.40
N LYS A 36 9.86 0.20 6.60
CA LYS A 36 9.03 0.41 7.79
C LYS A 36 8.89 1.90 8.10
N ALA A 37 9.99 2.66 8.05
CA ALA A 37 9.97 4.11 8.24
C ALA A 37 9.07 4.82 7.23
N LEU A 38 9.08 4.38 5.96
CA LEU A 38 8.17 4.89 4.93
C LEU A 38 6.71 4.62 5.31
N LEU A 39 6.37 3.38 5.66
CA LEU A 39 5.00 3.01 6.03
C LEU A 39 4.52 3.76 7.28
N ASP A 40 5.40 3.95 8.27
CA ASP A 40 5.10 4.69 9.51
C ASP A 40 4.93 6.19 9.26
N HIS A 41 5.69 6.76 8.33
CA HIS A 41 5.52 8.17 7.94
C HIS A 41 4.10 8.46 7.43
N TYR A 42 3.51 7.49 6.72
CA TYR A 42 2.15 7.59 6.18
C TYR A 42 1.06 6.99 7.08
N PHE A 43 1.30 6.82 8.38
CA PHE A 43 0.29 6.27 9.30
C PHE A 43 -1.01 7.07 9.30
N THR A 44 -0.93 8.38 9.11
CA THR A 44 -2.12 9.26 9.05
C THR A 44 -3.02 8.98 7.84
N TRP A 45 -2.54 8.25 6.83
CA TRP A 45 -3.34 7.84 5.67
C TRP A 45 -4.14 6.56 5.91
N TRP A 46 -4.00 5.95 7.07
CA TRP A 46 -4.85 4.83 7.43
C TRP A 46 -6.30 5.26 7.53
N ASP A 47 -7.20 4.36 7.18
CA ASP A 47 -8.65 4.57 7.17
C ASP A 47 -9.25 4.94 8.54
N THR A 48 -8.54 4.66 9.64
CA THR A 48 -8.88 5.14 10.99
C THR A 48 -8.59 6.63 11.19
N HIS A 49 -7.79 7.24 10.35
CA HIS A 49 -7.34 8.62 10.48
C HIS A 49 -7.85 9.47 9.30
N ARG A 50 -6.95 9.89 8.41
CA ARG A 50 -7.22 10.83 7.31
C ARG A 50 -6.81 10.22 5.96
N PRO A 51 -7.46 9.13 5.53
CA PRO A 51 -7.11 8.46 4.28
C PRO A 51 -7.28 9.40 3.09
N LYS A 52 -6.39 9.28 2.12
CA LYS A 52 -6.45 10.06 0.89
C LYS A 52 -7.43 9.43 -0.09
N ALA A 53 -8.42 10.20 -0.58
CA ALA A 53 -9.40 9.70 -1.56
C ALA A 53 -8.75 9.11 -2.80
N ILE A 54 -7.65 9.70 -3.28
CA ILE A 54 -6.92 9.23 -4.45
C ILE A 54 -6.38 7.81 -4.31
N MET A 55 -6.06 7.35 -3.09
CA MET A 55 -5.53 6.02 -2.85
C MET A 55 -6.53 4.90 -3.18
N TYR A 56 -7.82 5.16 -3.08
CA TYR A 56 -8.87 4.20 -3.45
C TYR A 56 -8.94 3.94 -4.96
N LYS A 57 -8.31 4.78 -5.77
CA LYS A 57 -8.26 4.67 -7.23
C LYS A 57 -6.97 4.06 -7.75
N LYS A 58 -6.02 3.71 -6.87
CA LYS A 58 -4.69 3.20 -7.22
C LYS A 58 -4.61 1.68 -7.16
N GLN A 59 -3.54 1.17 -7.78
CA GLN A 59 -3.12 -0.23 -7.70
C GLN A 59 -1.73 -0.30 -7.06
N ALA A 60 -1.38 -1.46 -6.53
CA ALA A 60 -0.04 -1.69 -6.02
C ALA A 60 0.51 -3.07 -6.38
N ILE A 61 1.82 -3.13 -6.56
CA ILE A 61 2.59 -4.37 -6.64
C ILE A 61 3.59 -4.37 -5.49
N ILE A 62 3.63 -5.46 -4.74
CA ILE A 62 4.59 -5.66 -3.67
C ILE A 62 5.54 -6.77 -4.09
N ILE A 63 6.83 -6.46 -4.14
CA ILE A 63 7.90 -7.40 -4.50
C ILE A 63 8.81 -7.55 -3.28
N SER A 64 9.02 -8.78 -2.84
CA SER A 64 9.96 -9.08 -1.76
C SER A 64 10.92 -10.18 -2.15
N SER A 65 12.20 -9.96 -1.90
CA SER A 65 13.26 -10.95 -2.11
C SER A 65 13.91 -11.34 -0.78
N GLY A 66 14.29 -12.60 -0.68
CA GLY A 66 15.01 -13.12 0.49
C GLY A 66 15.85 -14.32 0.13
N ALA A 67 16.84 -14.65 0.95
CA ALA A 67 17.73 -15.78 0.74
C ALA A 67 16.97 -17.13 0.81
N GLY A 68 16.09 -17.28 1.79
CA GLY A 68 15.37 -18.57 2.02
C GLY A 68 13.88 -18.42 2.34
N ALA A 69 13.54 -17.58 3.30
CA ALA A 69 12.17 -17.46 3.84
C ALA A 69 11.83 -16.01 4.19
N GLY A 70 10.63 -15.76 4.73
CA GLY A 70 10.19 -14.46 5.25
C GLY A 70 9.45 -13.56 4.24
N MET A 71 9.41 -13.88 2.93
CA MET A 71 8.72 -13.04 1.95
C MET A 71 7.22 -12.88 2.26
N LYS A 72 6.58 -13.93 2.79
CA LYS A 72 5.16 -13.87 3.15
C LYS A 72 4.85 -12.83 4.24
N SER A 73 5.64 -12.81 5.33
CA SER A 73 5.48 -11.86 6.44
C SER A 73 5.81 -10.44 5.98
N THR A 74 6.93 -10.27 5.27
CA THR A 74 7.34 -8.98 4.69
C THR A 74 6.27 -8.39 3.75
N ILE A 75 5.71 -9.20 2.86
CA ILE A 75 4.60 -8.79 1.98
C ILE A 75 3.36 -8.43 2.79
N LYS A 76 3.06 -9.18 3.85
CA LYS A 76 1.92 -8.92 4.73
C LYS A 76 2.03 -7.57 5.41
N ASP A 77 3.22 -7.19 5.90
CA ASP A 77 3.46 -5.90 6.55
C ASP A 77 3.07 -4.74 5.61
N ILE A 78 3.60 -4.74 4.37
CA ILE A 78 3.29 -3.70 3.39
C ILE A 78 1.81 -3.76 2.99
N LYS A 79 1.29 -4.95 2.69
CA LYS A 79 -0.08 -5.15 2.25
C LYS A 79 -1.09 -4.65 3.28
N THR A 80 -0.78 -4.81 4.58
CA THR A 80 -1.63 -4.28 5.66
C THR A 80 -1.74 -2.77 5.56
N SER A 81 -0.63 -2.05 5.50
CA SER A 81 -0.63 -0.58 5.39
C SER A 81 -1.36 -0.11 4.13
N LEU A 82 -1.05 -0.69 2.96
CA LEU A 82 -1.69 -0.30 1.70
C LEU A 82 -3.20 -0.56 1.68
N SER A 83 -3.65 -1.65 2.32
CA SER A 83 -5.08 -1.94 2.46
C SER A 83 -5.79 -0.88 3.31
N HIS A 84 -5.16 -0.45 4.40
CA HIS A 84 -5.67 0.63 5.26
C HIS A 84 -5.56 2.02 4.61
N TRP A 85 -4.67 2.23 3.63
CA TRP A 85 -4.67 3.44 2.81
C TRP A 85 -5.82 3.47 1.79
N GLY A 86 -6.53 2.34 1.60
CA GLY A 86 -7.67 2.22 0.70
C GLY A 86 -7.36 1.54 -0.63
N ILE A 87 -6.11 1.08 -0.86
CA ILE A 87 -5.75 0.38 -2.10
C ILE A 87 -6.35 -1.03 -2.09
N SER A 88 -7.25 -1.29 -3.04
CA SER A 88 -7.96 -2.57 -3.15
C SER A 88 -7.22 -3.60 -4.01
N ASN A 89 -6.54 -3.14 -5.05
CA ASN A 89 -5.90 -3.99 -6.06
C ASN A 89 -4.40 -4.10 -5.75
N ILE A 90 -4.03 -5.09 -4.97
CA ILE A 90 -2.65 -5.32 -4.55
C ILE A 90 -2.18 -6.69 -5.08
N LYS A 91 -1.23 -6.66 -6.00
CA LYS A 91 -0.52 -7.85 -6.49
C LYS A 91 0.75 -8.06 -5.68
N THR A 92 1.16 -9.31 -5.55
CA THR A 92 2.33 -9.63 -4.71
C THR A 92 3.24 -10.63 -5.39
N CYS A 93 4.56 -10.45 -5.25
CA CYS A 93 5.57 -11.37 -5.70
C CYS A 93 6.65 -11.54 -4.64
N GLY A 94 6.79 -12.76 -4.14
CA GLY A 94 7.92 -13.15 -3.29
C GLY A 94 8.81 -14.14 -4.03
N PHE A 95 10.11 -13.96 -3.97
CA PHE A 95 11.05 -14.90 -4.56
C PHE A 95 12.32 -15.10 -3.71
N ARG A 96 12.93 -16.27 -3.85
CA ARG A 96 14.22 -16.58 -3.25
C ARG A 96 15.31 -16.20 -4.22
N SER A 97 16.17 -15.27 -3.87
CA SER A 97 17.32 -14.92 -4.70
C SER A 97 18.44 -15.96 -4.59
N GLN A 98 18.70 -16.45 -3.38
CA GLN A 98 19.82 -17.36 -3.04
C GLN A 98 21.18 -16.80 -3.49
N ALA A 99 21.26 -15.48 -3.66
CA ALA A 99 22.45 -14.76 -4.10
C ALA A 99 22.38 -13.32 -3.57
N ILE A 100 23.52 -12.67 -3.42
CA ILE A 100 23.62 -11.27 -3.02
C ILE A 100 23.46 -10.36 -4.24
N HIS A 101 24.12 -10.72 -5.34
CA HIS A 101 24.08 -9.96 -6.59
C HIS A 101 23.23 -10.66 -7.64
N TRP A 102 22.57 -9.88 -8.49
CA TRP A 102 21.69 -10.42 -9.53
C TRP A 102 22.38 -11.33 -10.54
N ASN A 103 23.63 -11.05 -10.88
CA ASN A 103 24.45 -11.87 -11.79
C ASN A 103 24.75 -13.27 -11.23
N GLU A 104 24.74 -13.42 -9.90
CA GLU A 104 24.98 -14.71 -9.20
C GLU A 104 23.71 -15.57 -9.11
N VAL A 105 22.54 -14.99 -9.36
CA VAL A 105 21.29 -15.73 -9.36
C VAL A 105 21.27 -16.75 -10.49
N ASN A 106 20.92 -17.99 -10.17
CA ASN A 106 20.81 -19.07 -11.15
C ASN A 106 19.83 -18.69 -12.28
N GLU A 107 20.19 -19.02 -13.54
CA GLU A 107 19.42 -18.63 -14.72
C GLU A 107 17.98 -19.16 -14.72
N ASN A 108 17.74 -20.40 -14.27
CA ASN A 108 16.40 -20.94 -14.13
C ASN A 108 15.55 -20.11 -13.13
N ASN A 109 16.19 -19.63 -12.05
CA ASN A 109 15.52 -18.79 -11.06
C ASN A 109 15.22 -17.40 -11.64
N LYS A 110 16.16 -16.79 -12.38
CA LYS A 110 15.94 -15.53 -13.11
C LYS A 110 14.73 -15.63 -14.04
N GLN A 111 14.69 -16.68 -14.87
CA GLN A 111 13.58 -16.92 -15.79
C GLN A 111 12.24 -17.08 -15.05
N ASN A 112 12.22 -17.81 -13.93
CA ASN A 112 11.02 -18.00 -13.13
C ASN A 112 10.54 -16.67 -12.50
N ILE A 113 11.46 -15.84 -12.01
CA ILE A 113 11.17 -14.51 -11.48
C ILE A 113 10.57 -13.64 -12.58
N GLN A 114 11.23 -13.61 -13.76
CA GLN A 114 10.79 -12.84 -14.91
C GLN A 114 9.40 -13.26 -15.39
N LYS A 115 9.13 -14.55 -15.53
CA LYS A 115 7.80 -15.08 -15.89
C LYS A 115 6.73 -14.63 -14.90
N LYS A 116 7.01 -14.69 -13.58
CA LYS A 116 6.08 -14.24 -12.55
C LYS A 116 5.79 -12.73 -12.65
N LEU A 117 6.83 -11.92 -12.86
CA LEU A 117 6.66 -10.47 -12.98
C LEU A 117 5.87 -10.09 -14.23
N ILE A 118 6.16 -10.74 -15.38
CA ILE A 118 5.41 -10.55 -16.62
C ILE A 118 3.93 -10.94 -16.40
N HIS A 119 3.67 -12.10 -15.79
CA HIS A 119 2.31 -12.52 -15.48
C HIS A 119 1.56 -11.50 -14.58
N ILE A 120 2.23 -10.95 -13.56
CA ILE A 120 1.65 -9.91 -12.71
C ILE A 120 1.33 -8.67 -13.55
N ALA A 121 2.26 -8.21 -14.40
CA ALA A 121 2.06 -7.04 -15.26
C ALA A 121 0.84 -7.22 -16.17
N HIS A 122 0.72 -8.36 -16.84
CA HIS A 122 -0.44 -8.68 -17.69
C HIS A 122 -1.75 -8.88 -16.91
N SER A 123 -1.68 -9.20 -15.61
CA SER A 123 -2.86 -9.36 -14.75
C SER A 123 -3.39 -8.05 -14.18
N LEU A 124 -2.72 -6.92 -14.43
CA LEU A 124 -3.22 -5.60 -14.03
C LEU A 124 -4.45 -5.26 -14.87
N LYS A 125 -5.49 -4.83 -14.18
CA LYS A 125 -6.76 -4.39 -14.79
C LYS A 125 -7.07 -3.00 -14.27
N GLN A 126 -8.11 -2.38 -14.80
CA GLN A 126 -8.60 -1.12 -14.23
C GLN A 126 -8.88 -1.27 -12.72
N PRO A 127 -8.44 -0.30 -11.90
CA PRO A 127 -8.68 -0.35 -10.46
C PRO A 127 -10.17 -0.45 -10.15
N HIS A 128 -10.52 -1.34 -9.23
CA HIS A 128 -11.90 -1.48 -8.76
C HIS A 128 -11.91 -1.65 -7.24
N ILE A 129 -12.96 -1.18 -6.61
CA ILE A 129 -13.11 -1.27 -5.16
C ILE A 129 -13.69 -2.62 -4.77
N THR A 130 -12.95 -3.37 -3.98
CA THR A 130 -13.40 -4.67 -3.48
C THR A 130 -14.45 -4.52 -2.38
N ILE A 131 -15.27 -5.55 -2.20
CA ILE A 131 -16.26 -5.61 -1.11
C ILE A 131 -15.56 -5.46 0.25
N LYS A 132 -14.38 -6.09 0.42
CA LYS A 132 -13.59 -5.97 1.65
C LYS A 132 -13.23 -4.50 1.96
N THR A 133 -12.77 -3.74 0.98
CA THR A 133 -12.42 -2.32 1.16
C THR A 133 -13.67 -1.49 1.50
N LYS A 134 -14.82 -1.79 0.87
CA LYS A 134 -16.08 -1.13 1.20
C LYS A 134 -16.51 -1.40 2.65
N ILE A 135 -16.44 -2.66 3.10
CA ILE A 135 -16.78 -3.04 4.47
C ILE A 135 -15.86 -2.33 5.46
N MET A 136 -14.53 -2.35 5.21
CA MET A 136 -13.55 -1.69 6.06
C MET A 136 -13.84 -0.18 6.19
N PHE A 137 -14.06 0.50 5.06
CA PHE A 137 -14.43 1.91 5.06
C PHE A 137 -15.72 2.17 5.84
N MET A 138 -16.76 1.35 5.66
CA MET A 138 -18.03 1.51 6.36
C MET A 138 -17.89 1.30 7.87
N MET A 139 -17.04 0.36 8.29
CA MET A 139 -16.73 0.13 9.70
C MET A 139 -16.01 1.36 10.30
N MET A 140 -14.97 1.89 9.62
CA MET A 140 -14.27 3.09 10.07
C MET A 140 -15.21 4.31 10.08
N ARG A 141 -16.06 4.46 9.07
CA ARG A 141 -17.10 5.50 9.05
C ARG A 141 -18.01 5.41 10.27
N PHE A 142 -18.47 4.22 10.63
CA PHE A 142 -19.31 4.01 11.82
C PHE A 142 -18.56 4.44 13.10
N MET A 143 -17.29 4.07 13.25
CA MET A 143 -16.45 4.48 14.37
C MET A 143 -16.30 6.00 14.46
N GLN A 144 -16.11 6.69 13.32
CA GLN A 144 -16.04 8.15 13.26
C GLN A 144 -17.37 8.79 13.65
N ILE A 145 -18.51 8.29 13.15
CA ILE A 145 -19.85 8.80 13.51
C ILE A 145 -20.11 8.66 15.02
N LYS A 146 -19.70 7.55 15.63
CA LYS A 146 -19.83 7.29 17.06
C LYS A 146 -18.79 8.06 17.89
N LYS A 147 -17.87 8.79 17.25
CA LYS A 147 -16.75 9.49 17.90
C LYS A 147 -15.89 8.58 18.79
N TRP A 148 -15.75 7.32 18.38
CA TRP A 148 -14.87 6.37 19.06
C TRP A 148 -13.39 6.62 18.75
N SER A 149 -13.10 7.39 17.70
CA SER A 149 -11.77 7.93 17.45
C SER A 149 -11.50 9.04 18.46
N ALA A 150 -10.39 8.97 19.16
CA ALA A 150 -9.99 9.96 20.15
C ALA A 150 -9.52 11.29 19.52
N CYS A 151 -9.35 11.35 18.20
CA CYS A 151 -8.77 12.50 17.52
C CYS A 151 -9.84 13.34 16.82
N GLN A 152 -10.11 14.53 17.37
CA GLN A 152 -11.06 15.48 16.77
C GLN A 152 -10.68 15.86 15.33
N LYS A 153 -9.38 16.00 15.03
CA LYS A 153 -8.89 16.33 13.68
C LYS A 153 -9.27 15.26 12.63
N ASP A 154 -9.33 13.99 13.02
CA ASP A 154 -9.72 12.91 12.12
C ASP A 154 -11.22 12.97 11.82
N TYR A 155 -12.04 13.22 12.85
CA TYR A 155 -13.48 13.43 12.68
C TYR A 155 -13.79 14.63 11.76
N ASP A 156 -13.14 15.77 11.99
CA ASP A 156 -13.33 16.98 11.18
C ASP A 156 -12.94 16.72 9.72
N TYR A 157 -11.83 16.03 9.48
CA TYR A 157 -11.42 15.62 8.13
C TYR A 157 -12.50 14.77 7.44
N TRP A 158 -13.02 13.73 8.11
CA TRP A 158 -14.07 12.87 7.56
C TRP A 158 -15.36 13.65 7.26
N LYS A 159 -15.68 14.63 8.10
CA LYS A 159 -16.82 15.53 7.92
C LYS A 159 -16.61 16.42 6.69
N GLU A 160 -15.47 17.07 6.56
CA GLU A 160 -15.10 17.91 5.41
C GLU A 160 -15.13 17.14 4.08
N GLN A 161 -14.66 15.90 4.08
CA GLN A 161 -14.78 15.01 2.90
C GLN A 161 -16.23 14.59 2.58
N GLY A 162 -17.18 14.87 3.46
CA GLY A 162 -18.58 14.44 3.35
C GLY A 162 -18.76 12.93 3.55
N TRP A 163 -17.75 12.23 4.06
CA TRP A 163 -17.77 10.77 4.22
C TRP A 163 -18.60 10.30 5.41
N LEU A 164 -18.89 11.17 6.35
CA LEU A 164 -19.84 10.89 7.44
C LEU A 164 -21.28 10.82 6.94
N ASN A 165 -21.57 11.41 5.78
CA ASN A 165 -22.88 11.41 5.12
C ASN A 165 -22.90 10.37 3.98
N HIS A 166 -23.18 10.79 2.74
CA HIS A 166 -23.38 9.93 1.58
C HIS A 166 -22.19 9.85 0.61
N LYS A 167 -21.20 10.76 0.72
CA LYS A 167 -20.01 10.72 -0.15
C LYS A 167 -19.13 9.51 0.15
N ARG A 168 -18.43 9.04 -0.87
CA ARG A 168 -17.51 7.90 -0.80
C ARG A 168 -16.25 8.21 -1.61
N PRO A 169 -15.04 7.87 -1.11
CA PRO A 169 -13.78 8.25 -1.75
C PRO A 169 -13.58 7.68 -3.17
N TRP A 170 -14.28 6.61 -3.51
CA TRP A 170 -14.21 5.97 -4.83
C TRP A 170 -15.26 6.44 -5.82
N LYS A 171 -16.17 7.33 -5.45
CA LYS A 171 -17.15 7.91 -6.35
C LYS A 171 -16.71 9.31 -6.76
N SER A 172 -16.90 9.65 -8.03
CA SER A 172 -16.83 11.04 -8.48
C SER A 172 -18.16 11.73 -8.12
N TYR A 173 -18.06 12.92 -7.58
CA TYR A 173 -19.20 13.80 -7.33
C TYR A 173 -18.89 15.10 -8.09
N GLU A 174 -19.71 15.41 -9.04
CA GLU A 174 -19.75 16.68 -9.75
C GLU A 174 -20.24 17.78 -8.83
#